data_1756dafdd129529808b6c22ce7b086ba
#
_entry.id   1756dafdd129529808b6c22ce7b086ba
#
_cell.length_a   1.000
_cell.length_b   1.000
_cell.length_c   1.000
_cell.angle_alpha   90.00
_cell.angle_beta   90.00
_cell.angle_gamma   90.00
#
_symmetry.space_group_name_H-M   'P 1'
#
loop_
_entity.id
_entity.type
_entity.pdbx_description
1 polymer ?
#
loop_
_entity_poly.entity_id
_entity_poly.type
_entity_poly.pdbx_seq_one_letter_code
_entity_poly.pdbx_strand_id
1 'polypeptide(L)'
;MSRKAPEPVQVVKHRRDAALRALVEGIPYAQFLQISFERHGDELTSVLKFHNALIGNPALPALHGGVTAAFLETAALIELGWQLLWEEVESGRLDADSLTTETMPRMPKTIDFTIDYLRSGLPRDAYARARVNRSGRRYASVHVEAWQDHRTKPFAQGTGHFLMPATA
;
A
#
# COMPACT_ATOMS: atom_id res chain seq x y z
N MET A 1 -28.21 -21.18 19.27
CA MET A 1 -26.95 -20.73 18.64
C MET A 1 -26.27 -19.73 19.57
N SER A 2 -25.20 -20.14 20.25
CA SER A 2 -24.47 -19.24 21.14
C SER A 2 -23.74 -18.18 20.29
N ARG A 3 -24.10 -16.92 20.41
CA ARG A 3 -23.33 -15.80 19.82
C ARG A 3 -21.96 -15.79 20.52
N LYS A 4 -20.91 -16.08 19.78
CA LYS A 4 -19.53 -15.90 20.26
C LYS A 4 -19.37 -14.44 20.71
N ALA A 5 -18.84 -14.22 21.90
CA ALA A 5 -18.58 -12.86 22.39
C ALA A 5 -17.67 -12.12 21.38
N PRO A 6 -17.84 -10.81 21.16
CA PRO A 6 -16.99 -10.05 20.28
C PRO A 6 -15.54 -10.10 20.76
N GLU A 7 -14.60 -10.29 19.85
CA GLU A 7 -13.17 -10.30 20.18
C GLU A 7 -12.72 -8.92 20.72
N PRO A 8 -11.79 -8.88 21.69
CA PRO A 8 -11.23 -7.63 22.17
C PRO A 8 -10.60 -6.81 21.03
N VAL A 9 -10.85 -5.50 20.99
CA VAL A 9 -10.36 -4.58 19.96
C VAL A 9 -8.83 -4.67 19.79
N GLN A 10 -8.10 -4.86 20.89
CA GLN A 10 -6.63 -4.97 20.85
C GLN A 10 -6.14 -6.23 20.13
N VAL A 11 -6.87 -7.34 20.26
CA VAL A 11 -6.55 -8.60 19.56
C VAL A 11 -6.75 -8.43 18.06
N VAL A 12 -7.89 -7.85 17.66
CA VAL A 12 -8.17 -7.55 16.25
C VAL A 12 -7.14 -6.59 15.67
N LYS A 13 -6.78 -5.54 16.41
CA LYS A 13 -5.75 -4.58 16.01
C LYS A 13 -4.40 -5.28 15.78
N HIS A 14 -3.95 -6.07 16.74
CA HIS A 14 -2.67 -6.80 16.64
C HIS A 14 -2.65 -7.71 15.41
N ARG A 15 -3.72 -8.46 15.18
CA ARG A 15 -3.87 -9.36 14.03
C ARG A 15 -3.80 -8.59 12.69
N ARG A 16 -4.47 -7.44 12.62
CA ARG A 16 -4.43 -6.55 11.44
C ARG A 16 -3.03 -6.02 11.17
N ASP A 17 -2.35 -5.56 12.21
CA ASP A 17 -1.01 -5.00 12.09
C ASP A 17 0.02 -6.09 11.71
N ALA A 18 -0.12 -7.31 12.23
CA ALA A 18 0.72 -8.45 11.87
C ALA A 18 0.52 -8.86 10.39
N ALA A 19 -0.73 -8.97 9.94
CA ALA A 19 -1.05 -9.30 8.56
C ALA A 19 -0.52 -8.25 7.56
N LEU A 20 -0.71 -6.96 7.86
CA LEU A 20 -0.20 -5.87 7.03
C LEU A 20 1.34 -5.89 6.95
N ARG A 21 2.00 -6.11 8.08
CA ARG A 21 3.47 -6.24 8.13
C ARG A 21 3.95 -7.37 7.24
N ALA A 22 3.37 -8.56 7.38
CA ALA A 22 3.72 -9.72 6.56
C ALA A 22 3.53 -9.45 5.06
N LEU A 23 2.45 -8.77 4.67
CA LEU A 23 2.19 -8.37 3.29
C LEU A 23 3.29 -7.45 2.75
N VAL A 24 3.66 -6.41 3.48
CA VAL A 24 4.67 -5.42 3.05
C VAL A 24 6.07 -6.04 3.03
N GLU A 25 6.43 -6.81 4.05
CA GLU A 25 7.72 -7.51 4.14
C GLU A 25 7.88 -8.57 3.04
N GLY A 26 6.78 -9.16 2.58
CA GLY A 26 6.75 -10.12 1.47
C GLY A 26 7.03 -9.51 0.09
N ILE A 27 7.14 -8.18 -0.04
CA ILE A 27 7.42 -7.50 -1.31
C ILE A 27 8.87 -6.96 -1.30
N PRO A 28 9.83 -7.65 -1.95
CA PRO A 28 11.25 -7.25 -1.93
C PRO A 28 11.49 -5.81 -2.42
N TYR A 29 10.72 -5.36 -3.41
CA TYR A 29 10.88 -4.01 -3.96
C TYR A 29 10.42 -2.91 -2.98
N ALA A 30 9.37 -3.16 -2.18
CA ALA A 30 8.96 -2.25 -1.12
C ALA A 30 10.06 -2.13 -0.04
N GLN A 31 10.73 -3.23 0.28
CA GLN A 31 11.86 -3.25 1.21
C GLN A 31 13.06 -2.48 0.65
N PHE A 32 13.41 -2.69 -0.64
CA PHE A 32 14.47 -1.96 -1.31
C PHE A 32 14.26 -0.44 -1.29
N LEU A 33 13.04 0.02 -1.52
CA LEU A 33 12.67 1.44 -1.45
C LEU A 33 12.47 1.96 -0.03
N GLN A 34 12.56 1.12 0.99
CA GLN A 34 12.26 1.44 2.39
C GLN A 34 10.85 2.01 2.58
N ILE A 35 9.88 1.41 1.89
CA ILE A 35 8.47 1.74 2.03
C ILE A 35 7.89 0.97 3.21
N SER A 36 7.25 1.69 4.11
CA SER A 36 6.49 1.14 5.24
C SER A 36 5.04 1.63 5.20
N PHE A 37 4.22 1.06 6.06
CA PHE A 37 2.81 1.39 6.14
C PHE A 37 2.41 1.63 7.59
N GLU A 38 1.62 2.68 7.80
CA GLU A 38 0.94 2.98 9.04
C GLU A 38 -0.56 2.75 8.84
N ARG A 39 -1.20 2.08 9.81
CA ARG A 39 -2.62 1.81 9.78
C ARG A 39 -3.34 2.52 10.92
N HIS A 40 -4.34 3.31 10.59
CA HIS A 40 -5.24 3.95 11.54
C HIS A 40 -6.69 3.54 11.23
N GLY A 41 -7.23 2.61 12.00
CA GLY A 41 -8.51 1.97 11.69
C GLY A 41 -8.39 1.17 10.38
N ASP A 42 -9.18 1.54 9.39
CA ASP A 42 -9.15 0.91 8.06
C ASP A 42 -8.32 1.72 7.05
N GLU A 43 -7.82 2.89 7.42
CA GLU A 43 -6.97 3.71 6.55
C GLU A 43 -5.51 3.27 6.59
N LEU A 44 -4.92 3.08 5.41
CA LEU A 44 -3.49 2.85 5.22
C LEU A 44 -2.80 4.14 4.77
N THR A 45 -1.68 4.47 5.40
CA THR A 45 -0.76 5.50 4.94
C THR A 45 0.58 4.86 4.62
N SER A 46 0.98 4.96 3.36
CA SER A 46 2.31 4.53 2.93
C SER A 46 3.34 5.59 3.29
N VAL A 47 4.50 5.17 3.74
CA VAL A 47 5.63 6.05 4.10
C VAL A 47 6.84 5.64 3.27
N LEU A 48 7.34 6.57 2.46
CA LEU A 48 8.63 6.45 1.77
C LEU A 48 9.68 7.14 2.63
N LYS A 49 10.57 6.35 3.23
CA LYS A 49 11.67 6.87 4.04
C LYS A 49 12.73 7.46 3.13
N PHE A 50 13.07 8.73 3.34
CA PHE A 50 14.06 9.40 2.52
C PHE A 50 15.48 8.88 2.79
N HIS A 51 16.24 8.68 1.71
CA HIS A 51 17.68 8.53 1.74
C HIS A 51 18.28 9.07 0.42
N ASN A 52 19.56 9.42 0.43
CA ASN A 52 20.21 10.14 -0.68
C ASN A 52 20.16 9.42 -2.03
N ALA A 53 20.07 8.09 -2.05
CA ALA A 53 19.96 7.34 -3.31
C ALA A 53 18.63 7.55 -4.05
N LEU A 54 17.63 8.17 -3.41
CA LEU A 54 16.35 8.51 -4.03
C LEU A 54 16.39 9.84 -4.81
N ILE A 55 17.49 10.58 -4.75
CA ILE A 55 17.65 11.85 -5.48
C ILE A 55 17.85 11.57 -6.97
N GLY A 56 17.03 12.20 -7.80
CA GLY A 56 17.14 12.09 -9.27
C GLY A 56 18.01 13.15 -9.91
N ASN A 57 18.05 14.34 -9.33
CA ASN A 57 18.88 15.46 -9.83
C ASN A 57 19.64 16.11 -8.67
N PRO A 58 20.95 15.89 -8.57
CA PRO A 58 21.74 16.46 -7.48
C PRO A 58 21.83 18.00 -7.49
N ALA A 59 21.72 18.63 -8.67
CA ALA A 59 21.77 20.09 -8.81
C ALA A 59 20.49 20.78 -8.31
N LEU A 60 19.37 20.06 -8.41
CA LEU A 60 18.07 20.46 -7.87
C LEU A 60 17.57 19.29 -7.00
N PRO A 61 18.05 19.19 -5.74
CA PRO A 61 17.80 18.00 -4.95
C PRO A 61 16.29 17.75 -4.80
N ALA A 62 15.83 16.72 -5.51
CA ALA A 62 14.44 16.29 -5.57
C ALA A 62 14.37 14.77 -5.70
N LEU A 63 13.30 14.19 -5.21
CA LEU A 63 13.01 12.77 -5.40
C LEU A 63 12.96 12.47 -6.91
N HIS A 64 13.59 11.36 -7.31
CA HIS A 64 13.55 10.89 -8.68
C HIS A 64 12.09 10.57 -9.08
N GLY A 65 11.67 11.00 -10.27
CA GLY A 65 10.31 10.74 -10.75
C GLY A 65 9.94 9.26 -10.77
N GLY A 66 10.89 8.39 -11.15
CA GLY A 66 10.70 6.94 -11.11
C GLY A 66 10.49 6.39 -9.69
N VAL A 67 11.14 6.96 -8.67
CA VAL A 67 10.91 6.60 -7.26
C VAL A 67 9.50 7.01 -6.84
N THR A 68 9.08 8.23 -7.20
CA THR A 68 7.72 8.73 -6.93
C THR A 68 6.68 7.82 -7.58
N ALA A 69 6.91 7.42 -8.85
CA ALA A 69 6.05 6.49 -9.57
C ALA A 69 5.93 5.14 -8.86
N ALA A 70 7.07 4.55 -8.53
CA ALA A 70 7.12 3.27 -7.82
C ALA A 70 6.47 3.34 -6.43
N PHE A 71 6.61 4.45 -5.73
CA PHE A 71 5.98 4.68 -4.43
C PHE A 71 4.45 4.73 -4.54
N LEU A 72 3.91 5.49 -5.51
CA LEU A 72 2.47 5.57 -5.75
C LEU A 72 1.88 4.23 -6.19
N GLU A 73 2.55 3.53 -7.10
CA GLU A 73 2.12 2.21 -7.56
C GLU A 73 2.13 1.18 -6.42
N THR A 74 3.19 1.16 -5.61
CA THR A 74 3.29 0.28 -4.44
C THR A 74 2.19 0.57 -3.43
N ALA A 75 1.88 1.85 -3.17
CA ALA A 75 0.78 2.24 -2.28
C ALA A 75 -0.57 1.70 -2.77
N ALA A 76 -0.85 1.79 -4.08
CA ALA A 76 -2.06 1.26 -4.69
C ALA A 76 -2.12 -0.27 -4.62
N LEU A 77 -1.01 -0.94 -4.92
CA LEU A 77 -0.90 -2.40 -4.91
C LEU A 77 -1.13 -2.97 -3.51
N ILE A 78 -0.51 -2.36 -2.49
CA ILE A 78 -0.66 -2.79 -1.10
C ILE A 78 -2.09 -2.54 -0.61
N GLU A 79 -2.73 -1.43 -0.97
CA GLU A 79 -4.12 -1.17 -0.61
C GLU A 79 -5.05 -2.29 -1.12
N LEU A 80 -4.91 -2.67 -2.40
CA LEU A 80 -5.68 -3.78 -2.97
C LEU A 80 -5.34 -5.13 -2.35
N GLY A 81 -4.04 -5.41 -2.18
CA GLY A 81 -3.56 -6.65 -1.56
C GLY A 81 -4.01 -6.78 -0.12
N TRP A 82 -4.04 -5.67 0.62
CA TRP A 82 -4.54 -5.60 1.99
C TRP A 82 -6.02 -5.97 2.09
N GLN A 83 -6.86 -5.42 1.20
CA GLN A 83 -8.28 -5.75 1.17
C GLN A 83 -8.50 -7.25 0.93
N LEU A 84 -7.79 -7.84 -0.03
CA LEU A 84 -7.85 -9.29 -0.29
C LEU A 84 -7.37 -10.12 0.89
N LEU A 85 -6.24 -9.76 1.47
CA LEU A 85 -5.65 -10.48 2.61
C LEU A 85 -6.56 -10.40 3.83
N TRP A 86 -7.10 -9.21 4.11
CA TRP A 86 -7.91 -9.01 5.30
C TRP A 86 -9.21 -9.83 5.24
N GLU A 87 -9.86 -9.94 4.09
CA GLU A 87 -11.03 -10.78 3.90
C GLU A 87 -10.75 -12.26 4.23
N GLU A 88 -9.58 -12.78 3.83
CA GLU A 88 -9.15 -14.14 4.13
C GLU A 88 -8.86 -14.35 5.63
N VAL A 89 -8.20 -13.38 6.26
CA VAL A 89 -7.90 -13.41 7.71
C VAL A 89 -9.17 -13.28 8.54
N GLU A 90 -10.05 -12.36 8.20
CA GLU A 90 -11.31 -12.12 8.93
C GLU A 90 -12.26 -13.32 8.85
N SER A 91 -12.29 -14.00 7.70
CA SER A 91 -13.08 -15.22 7.53
C SER A 91 -12.49 -16.46 8.21
N GLY A 92 -11.26 -16.34 8.77
CA GLY A 92 -10.54 -17.44 9.41
C GLY A 92 -9.93 -18.45 8.43
N ARG A 93 -9.90 -18.14 7.13
CA ARG A 93 -9.24 -18.99 6.12
C ARG A 93 -7.71 -18.86 6.18
N LEU A 94 -7.20 -17.73 6.61
CA LEU A 94 -5.78 -17.50 6.86
C LEU A 94 -5.54 -17.04 8.30
N ASP A 95 -4.45 -17.52 8.88
CA ASP A 95 -3.96 -17.07 10.19
C ASP A 95 -2.91 -15.98 9.99
N ALA A 96 -3.18 -14.80 10.53
CA ALA A 96 -2.31 -13.63 10.39
C ALA A 96 -0.90 -13.83 10.99
N ASP A 97 -0.78 -14.66 12.02
CA ASP A 97 0.49 -14.90 12.71
C ASP A 97 1.36 -15.95 12.00
N SER A 98 0.79 -16.70 11.05
CA SER A 98 1.49 -17.75 10.28
C SER A 98 1.59 -17.46 8.78
N LEU A 99 1.41 -16.19 8.37
CA LEU A 99 1.53 -15.79 6.98
C LEU A 99 2.97 -15.95 6.47
N THR A 100 3.07 -16.62 5.33
CA THR A 100 4.32 -16.78 4.57
C THR A 100 4.10 -16.34 3.13
N THR A 101 5.18 -16.22 2.35
CA THR A 101 5.09 -15.92 0.92
C THR A 101 4.23 -16.95 0.17
N GLU A 102 4.21 -18.20 0.62
CA GLU A 102 3.44 -19.28 -0.01
C GLU A 102 1.95 -19.23 0.32
N THR A 103 1.61 -18.79 1.53
CA THR A 103 0.22 -18.66 2.02
C THR A 103 -0.41 -17.31 1.71
N MET A 104 0.42 -16.31 1.33
CA MET A 104 -0.06 -14.97 0.98
C MET A 104 -0.97 -15.03 -0.25
N PRO A 105 -2.11 -14.31 -0.26
CA PRO A 105 -2.94 -14.20 -1.45
C PRO A 105 -2.15 -13.67 -2.64
N ARG A 106 -2.52 -14.12 -3.84
CA ARG A 106 -1.92 -13.58 -5.06
C ARG A 106 -2.20 -12.09 -5.16
N MET A 107 -1.14 -11.32 -5.39
CA MET A 107 -1.27 -9.87 -5.54
C MET A 107 -1.91 -9.51 -6.90
N PRO A 108 -2.67 -8.41 -6.96
CA PRO A 108 -3.10 -7.83 -8.21
C PRO A 108 -1.91 -7.50 -9.12
N LYS A 109 -2.14 -7.44 -10.42
CA LYS A 109 -1.12 -7.07 -11.41
C LYS A 109 -1.45 -5.73 -12.02
N THR A 110 -0.51 -4.80 -12.01
CA THR A 110 -0.66 -3.50 -12.68
C THR A 110 -0.84 -3.70 -14.18
N ILE A 111 -1.90 -3.10 -14.74
CA ILE A 111 -2.17 -3.04 -16.17
C ILE A 111 -1.61 -1.75 -16.75
N ASP A 112 -1.93 -0.64 -16.10
CA ASP A 112 -1.40 0.68 -16.40
C ASP A 112 -1.35 1.53 -15.12
N PHE A 113 -0.53 2.58 -15.17
CA PHE A 113 -0.41 3.54 -14.09
C PHE A 113 -0.05 4.92 -14.66
N THR A 114 -0.96 5.87 -14.55
CA THR A 114 -0.77 7.25 -14.98
C THR A 114 -0.44 8.12 -13.78
N ILE A 115 0.55 9.01 -13.93
CA ILE A 115 1.04 9.85 -12.85
C ILE A 115 1.09 11.31 -13.30
N ASP A 116 0.62 12.19 -12.43
CA ASP A 116 0.75 13.64 -12.53
C ASP A 116 1.75 14.12 -11.48
N TYR A 117 2.85 14.70 -11.94
CA TYR A 117 3.84 15.35 -11.10
C TYR A 117 3.45 16.81 -10.90
N LEU A 118 2.81 17.12 -9.78
CA LEU A 118 2.21 18.42 -9.51
C LEU A 118 3.26 19.45 -9.07
N ARG A 119 4.32 18.97 -8.41
CA ARG A 119 5.47 19.77 -7.95
C ARG A 119 6.65 18.85 -7.64
N SER A 120 7.83 19.42 -7.41
CA SER A 120 9.00 18.64 -7.00
C SER A 120 8.80 17.98 -5.64
N GLY A 121 9.06 16.69 -5.55
CA GLY A 121 9.23 16.01 -4.28
C GLY A 121 10.55 16.41 -3.64
N LEU A 122 10.52 16.96 -2.43
CA LEU A 122 11.71 17.44 -1.73
C LEU A 122 12.52 16.27 -1.13
N PRO A 123 13.81 16.47 -0.80
CA PRO A 123 14.67 15.43 -0.23
C PRO A 123 14.34 15.14 1.24
N ARG A 124 13.18 14.55 1.48
CA ARG A 124 12.65 14.17 2.79
C ARG A 124 11.57 13.10 2.63
N ASP A 125 11.14 12.53 3.75
CA ASP A 125 10.10 11.51 3.80
C ASP A 125 8.85 11.96 3.02
N ALA A 126 8.19 11.00 2.38
CA ALA A 126 6.92 11.21 1.68
C ALA A 126 5.88 10.22 2.17
N TYR A 127 4.64 10.63 2.09
CA TYR A 127 3.46 9.88 2.50
C TYR A 127 2.52 9.73 1.33
N ALA A 128 1.81 8.61 1.24
CA ALA A 128 0.79 8.43 0.23
C ALA A 128 -0.44 7.70 0.80
N ARG A 129 -1.60 8.00 0.22
CA ARG A 129 -2.83 7.24 0.44
C ARG A 129 -3.46 6.84 -0.87
N ALA A 130 -3.84 5.59 -0.92
CA ALA A 130 -4.61 5.03 -2.01
C ALA A 130 -6.09 5.00 -1.64
N ARG A 131 -6.93 5.19 -2.66
CA ARG A 131 -8.37 5.04 -2.59
C ARG A 131 -8.84 4.17 -3.75
N VAL A 132 -9.45 3.06 -3.43
CA VAL A 132 -10.06 2.18 -4.43
C VAL A 132 -11.32 2.87 -4.95
N ASN A 133 -11.31 3.27 -6.23
CA ASN A 133 -12.45 3.89 -6.89
C ASN A 133 -13.46 2.83 -7.34
N ARG A 134 -12.94 1.70 -7.81
CA ARG A 134 -13.73 0.55 -8.24
C ARG A 134 -12.93 -0.73 -8.03
N SER A 135 -13.55 -1.72 -7.44
CA SER A 135 -13.02 -3.08 -7.37
C SER A 135 -14.08 -4.06 -7.82
N GLY A 136 -13.74 -4.88 -8.79
CA GLY A 136 -14.58 -5.94 -9.30
C GLY A 136 -13.80 -7.25 -9.34
N ARG A 137 -14.46 -8.33 -9.78
CA ARG A 137 -13.87 -9.67 -9.80
C ARG A 137 -12.58 -9.78 -10.64
N ARG A 138 -12.44 -9.00 -11.70
CA ARG A 138 -11.28 -9.06 -12.63
C ARG A 138 -10.47 -7.79 -12.71
N TYR A 139 -11.00 -6.69 -12.24
CA TYR A 139 -10.45 -5.38 -12.50
C TYR A 139 -10.67 -4.44 -11.33
N ALA A 140 -9.66 -3.68 -10.98
CA ALA A 140 -9.74 -2.61 -10.00
C ALA A 140 -9.12 -1.32 -10.54
N SER A 141 -9.64 -0.18 -10.10
CA SER A 141 -9.09 1.16 -10.35
C SER A 141 -8.82 1.83 -9.00
N VAL A 142 -7.62 2.36 -8.85
CA VAL A 142 -7.14 2.99 -7.61
C VAL A 142 -6.58 4.35 -7.92
N HIS A 143 -6.99 5.34 -7.15
CA HIS A 143 -6.39 6.68 -7.14
C HIS A 143 -5.46 6.82 -5.94
N VAL A 144 -4.29 7.42 -6.12
CA VAL A 144 -3.28 7.62 -5.08
C VAL A 144 -2.80 9.06 -5.08
N GLU A 145 -2.65 9.65 -3.90
CA GLU A 145 -2.07 10.97 -3.70
C GLU A 145 -0.86 10.86 -2.77
N ALA A 146 0.23 11.54 -3.14
CA ALA A 146 1.43 11.62 -2.30
C ALA A 146 1.71 13.05 -1.86
N TRP A 147 2.06 13.22 -0.60
CA TRP A 147 2.39 14.51 0.02
C TRP A 147 3.62 14.39 0.94
N GLN A 148 4.14 15.51 1.41
CA GLN A 148 5.25 15.56 2.35
C GLN A 148 4.87 16.31 3.63
N ASP A 149 4.53 17.58 3.57
CA ASP A 149 4.20 18.38 4.77
C ASP A 149 2.71 18.35 5.09
N HIS A 150 1.86 18.55 4.07
CA HIS A 150 0.42 18.66 4.22
C HIS A 150 -0.31 17.80 3.19
N ARG A 151 -1.20 16.95 3.63
CA ARG A 151 -2.00 16.10 2.75
C ARG A 151 -2.81 16.88 1.70
N THR A 152 -3.24 18.10 2.06
CA THR A 152 -4.00 18.98 1.15
C THR A 152 -3.14 19.59 0.03
N LYS A 153 -1.81 19.35 0.06
CA LYS A 153 -0.87 19.85 -0.94
C LYS A 153 -0.04 18.69 -1.51
N PRO A 154 -0.65 17.79 -2.27
CA PRO A 154 0.07 16.67 -2.86
C PRO A 154 1.14 17.17 -3.83
N PHE A 155 2.28 16.49 -3.87
CA PHE A 155 3.34 16.76 -4.86
C PHE A 155 3.22 15.87 -6.10
N ALA A 156 2.53 14.74 -5.96
CA ALA A 156 2.20 13.83 -7.06
C ALA A 156 0.88 13.12 -6.78
N GLN A 157 0.23 12.69 -7.84
CA GLN A 157 -0.94 11.82 -7.78
C GLN A 157 -0.88 10.81 -8.92
N GLY A 158 -1.63 9.74 -8.81
CA GLY A 158 -1.69 8.74 -9.86
C GLY A 158 -3.02 7.99 -9.86
N THR A 159 -3.31 7.39 -10.99
CA THR A 159 -4.43 6.44 -11.14
C THR A 159 -3.90 5.18 -11.79
N GLY A 160 -4.10 4.07 -11.11
CA GLY A 160 -3.71 2.75 -11.59
C GLY A 160 -4.90 1.86 -11.88
N HIS A 161 -4.71 0.98 -12.85
CA HIS A 161 -5.63 -0.09 -13.17
C HIS A 161 -4.96 -1.43 -12.96
N PHE A 162 -5.66 -2.35 -12.33
CA PHE A 162 -5.09 -3.61 -11.88
C PHE A 162 -5.95 -4.79 -12.31
N LEU A 163 -5.30 -5.82 -12.79
CA LEU A 163 -5.91 -7.13 -12.96
C LEU A 163 -5.97 -7.83 -11.61
N MET A 164 -7.17 -8.13 -11.16
CA MET A 164 -7.38 -8.82 -9.90
C MET A 164 -7.09 -10.32 -10.05
N PRO A 165 -6.51 -10.98 -9.04
CA PRO A 165 -6.29 -12.41 -9.07
C PRO A 165 -7.63 -13.15 -9.23
N ALA A 166 -7.60 -14.27 -9.96
CA ALA A 166 -8.79 -15.13 -10.02
C ALA A 166 -9.08 -15.66 -8.60
N THR A 167 -10.33 -15.56 -8.18
CA THR A 167 -10.80 -16.26 -6.99
C THR A 167 -10.71 -17.76 -7.25
N ALA A 168 -10.03 -18.47 -6.35
CA ALA A 168 -9.97 -19.93 -6.40
C ALA A 168 -11.36 -20.55 -6.23
#